data_7dfb858a1554dc70bdabb920934b95a8
#
_entry.id   7dfb858a1554dc70bdabb920934b95a8
#
_cell.length_a   1.000
_cell.length_b   1.000
_cell.length_c   1.000
_cell.angle_alpha   90.00
_cell.angle_beta   90.00
_cell.angle_gamma   90.00
#
_symmetry.space_group_name_H-M   'P 1'
#
loop_
_entity.id
_entity.type
_entity.pdbx_description
1 polymer ?
#
loop_
_entity_poly.entity_id
_entity_poly.type
_entity_poly.pdbx_seq_one_letter_code
_entity_poly.pdbx_strand_id
1 'polypeptide(L)'
;MDFEQYTIIHLPKEQWKNVPIPMRYTTEQYYDVKIQKNNDCFYIELIKEKLMEPISHYPEEYDFPDKLYQEHWEKAYAWGIVEEIEGKQELVACIETCPEDWSNRLMVTELWVHEKLRRKGIGHALMEIAKQQANLEHRRAIILETQSCNVLAISFYLKEGFELIGFDSCCYSNRDIDRKEVRLDMGYFPRKNKLDKDNIIIREETQEEYHIVEEVALRAFWNKYLQLVFWKYL
;
A
#
# COMPACT_ATOMS: atom_id res chain seq x y z
N MET A 1 -16.41 3.91 15.79
CA MET A 1 -14.97 4.20 15.58
C MET A 1 -14.93 5.53 14.87
N ASP A 2 -14.41 6.55 15.57
CA ASP A 2 -14.49 7.93 15.09
C ASP A 2 -13.50 8.19 13.96
N PHE A 3 -13.90 7.82 12.72
CA PHE A 3 -13.23 8.21 11.49
C PHE A 3 -13.50 9.68 11.10
N GLU A 4 -14.41 10.34 11.78
CA GLU A 4 -14.91 11.68 11.43
C GLU A 4 -13.87 12.80 11.58
N GLN A 5 -12.70 12.51 12.16
CA GLN A 5 -11.71 13.54 12.48
C GLN A 5 -10.63 13.73 11.40
N TYR A 6 -10.41 12.75 10.51
CA TYR A 6 -9.30 12.79 9.55
C TYR A 6 -9.80 12.69 8.12
N THR A 7 -9.47 13.69 7.32
CA THR A 7 -9.80 13.70 5.89
C THR A 7 -8.56 13.33 5.09
N ILE A 8 -8.67 12.30 4.23
CA ILE A 8 -7.63 11.99 3.26
C ILE A 8 -7.81 12.92 2.07
N ILE A 9 -6.74 13.63 1.71
CA ILE A 9 -6.72 14.58 0.60
C ILE A 9 -5.71 14.14 -0.46
N HIS A 10 -5.88 14.60 -1.69
CA HIS A 10 -4.85 14.51 -2.71
C HIS A 10 -3.67 15.41 -2.32
N LEU A 11 -2.46 14.91 -2.51
CA LEU A 11 -1.20 15.62 -2.26
C LEU A 11 -0.59 16.04 -3.60
N PRO A 12 -0.83 17.26 -4.10
CA PRO A 12 -0.35 17.66 -5.43
C PRO A 12 1.18 17.64 -5.52
N LYS A 13 1.71 17.12 -6.64
CA LYS A 13 3.16 16.98 -6.87
C LYS A 13 3.91 18.31 -6.74
N GLU A 14 3.30 19.42 -7.16
CA GLU A 14 3.88 20.76 -7.12
C GLU A 14 4.19 21.24 -5.68
N GLN A 15 3.43 20.73 -4.71
CA GLN A 15 3.55 21.12 -3.30
C GLN A 15 4.31 20.08 -2.47
N TRP A 16 4.19 18.79 -2.84
CA TRP A 16 4.63 17.68 -2.02
C TRP A 16 5.85 16.92 -2.57
N LYS A 17 6.38 17.31 -3.74
CA LYS A 17 7.57 16.68 -4.30
C LYS A 17 8.76 16.83 -3.34
N ASN A 18 9.44 15.71 -3.11
CA ASN A 18 10.61 15.60 -2.23
C ASN A 18 10.32 15.87 -0.74
N VAL A 19 9.05 15.89 -0.32
CA VAL A 19 8.74 15.93 1.11
C VAL A 19 9.17 14.60 1.74
N PRO A 20 10.05 14.63 2.75
CA PRO A 20 10.56 13.41 3.37
C PRO A 20 9.46 12.72 4.20
N ILE A 21 9.47 11.39 4.15
CA ILE A 21 8.60 10.54 4.94
C ILE A 21 9.42 10.02 6.12
N PRO A 22 9.07 10.33 7.37
CA PRO A 22 9.85 9.92 8.54
C PRO A 22 9.60 8.44 8.86
N MET A 23 10.01 7.57 7.96
CA MET A 23 9.86 6.13 8.05
C MET A 23 10.70 5.60 9.21
N ARG A 24 10.05 5.29 10.32
CA ARG A 24 10.71 4.59 11.44
C ARG A 24 9.87 3.44 11.94
N TYR A 25 10.52 2.37 12.33
CA TYR A 25 9.87 1.25 13.00
C TYR A 25 10.87 0.47 13.85
N THR A 26 10.34 -0.22 14.86
CA THR A 26 11.09 -1.16 15.69
C THR A 26 10.45 -2.53 15.54
N THR A 27 11.27 -3.55 15.41
CA THR A 27 10.83 -4.93 15.27
C THR A 27 11.53 -5.84 16.27
N GLU A 28 10.78 -6.82 16.78
CA GLU A 28 11.30 -7.91 17.63
C GLU A 28 11.32 -9.24 16.87
N GLN A 29 10.86 -9.24 15.63
CA GLN A 29 10.73 -10.42 14.79
C GLN A 29 11.12 -10.12 13.35
N TYR A 30 11.48 -11.15 12.60
CA TYR A 30 11.78 -11.06 11.18
C TYR A 30 11.38 -12.36 10.48
N TYR A 31 11.31 -12.33 9.15
CA TYR A 31 11.25 -13.53 8.34
C TYR A 31 12.66 -13.90 7.90
N ASP A 32 13.17 -15.02 8.41
CA ASP A 32 14.46 -15.58 8.00
C ASP A 32 14.32 -16.23 6.63
N VAL A 33 15.10 -15.76 5.67
CA VAL A 33 15.09 -16.27 4.30
C VAL A 33 16.22 -17.27 4.14
N LYS A 34 15.89 -18.55 3.97
CA LYS A 34 16.82 -19.64 3.74
C LYS A 34 16.74 -20.10 2.30
N ILE A 35 17.85 -20.07 1.61
CA ILE A 35 17.98 -20.52 0.23
C ILE A 35 18.96 -21.69 0.21
N GLN A 36 18.48 -22.85 -0.18
CA GLN A 36 19.29 -24.05 -0.32
C GLN A 36 19.21 -24.57 -1.75
N LYS A 37 20.35 -24.95 -2.33
CA LYS A 37 20.43 -25.59 -3.63
C LYS A 37 20.81 -27.06 -3.45
N ASN A 38 20.07 -27.94 -4.09
CA ASN A 38 20.38 -29.36 -4.14
C ASN A 38 20.17 -29.84 -5.58
N ASN A 39 21.26 -30.29 -6.25
CA ASN A 39 21.26 -30.74 -7.65
C ASN A 39 20.41 -29.83 -8.57
N ASP A 40 19.17 -30.24 -8.84
CA ASP A 40 18.26 -29.58 -9.78
C ASP A 40 17.15 -28.76 -9.08
N CYS A 41 17.24 -28.56 -7.75
CA CYS A 41 16.20 -27.89 -6.96
C CYS A 41 16.74 -26.74 -6.14
N PHE A 42 15.94 -25.69 -6.01
CA PHE A 42 16.09 -24.66 -4.99
C PHE A 42 14.99 -24.84 -3.94
N TYR A 43 15.37 -24.87 -2.69
CA TYR A 43 14.47 -24.83 -1.53
C TYR A 43 14.54 -23.45 -0.93
N ILE A 44 13.38 -22.81 -0.80
CA ILE A 44 13.27 -21.47 -0.26
C ILE A 44 12.28 -21.52 0.90
N GLU A 45 12.74 -21.10 2.07
CA GLU A 45 11.94 -21.05 3.28
C GLU A 45 11.96 -19.62 3.83
N LEU A 46 10.80 -19.10 4.19
CA LEU A 46 10.64 -17.86 4.93
C LEU A 46 10.02 -18.21 6.27
N ILE A 47 10.83 -18.21 7.31
CA ILE A 47 10.41 -18.62 8.66
C ILE A 47 10.39 -17.40 9.55
N LYS A 48 9.25 -17.16 10.20
CA LYS A 48 9.13 -16.07 11.17
C LYS A 48 9.86 -16.44 12.45
N GLU A 49 10.87 -15.66 12.79
CA GLU A 49 11.71 -15.86 13.97
C GLU A 49 11.73 -14.63 14.88
N LYS A 50 12.15 -14.82 16.14
CA LYS A 50 12.39 -13.74 17.07
C LYS A 50 13.81 -13.27 17.01
N LEU A 51 14.02 -11.96 17.14
CA LEU A 51 15.32 -11.37 17.36
C LEU A 51 15.72 -11.54 18.83
N MET A 52 17.04 -11.66 19.08
CA MET A 52 17.58 -11.66 20.45
C MET A 52 17.39 -10.30 21.11
N GLU A 53 17.54 -9.21 20.33
CA GLU A 53 17.30 -7.84 20.73
C GLU A 53 16.45 -7.14 19.66
N PRO A 54 15.54 -6.23 20.02
CA PRO A 54 14.79 -5.45 19.04
C PRO A 54 15.71 -4.65 18.14
N ILE A 55 15.38 -4.57 16.85
CA ILE A 55 16.09 -3.72 15.89
C ILE A 55 15.18 -2.52 15.56
N SER A 56 15.76 -1.33 15.60
CA SER A 56 15.09 -0.09 15.16
C SER A 56 15.70 0.39 13.87
N HIS A 57 14.85 0.77 12.92
CA HIS A 57 15.22 1.35 11.64
C HIS A 57 14.82 2.81 11.58
N TYR A 58 15.72 3.64 11.09
CA TYR A 58 15.56 5.08 10.97
C TYR A 58 15.87 5.53 9.53
N PRO A 59 15.23 6.61 9.04
CA PRO A 59 15.48 7.12 7.68
C PRO A 59 16.95 7.44 7.41
N GLU A 60 17.69 7.86 8.45
CA GLU A 60 19.09 8.30 8.37
C GLU A 60 20.06 7.13 8.13
N GLU A 61 19.62 5.88 8.25
CA GLU A 61 20.45 4.70 8.01
C GLU A 61 20.66 4.43 6.52
N TYR A 62 19.83 5.05 5.66
CA TYR A 62 19.84 4.84 4.23
C TYR A 62 20.31 6.10 3.49
N ASP A 63 21.12 5.93 2.48
CA ASP A 63 21.61 7.03 1.61
C ASP A 63 20.48 7.71 0.85
N PHE A 64 19.35 7.03 0.68
CA PHE A 64 18.18 7.49 -0.05
C PHE A 64 16.94 7.44 0.86
N PRO A 65 16.72 8.48 1.68
CA PRO A 65 15.52 8.52 2.54
C PRO A 65 14.25 8.59 1.70
N ASP A 66 13.20 7.93 2.20
CA ASP A 66 11.89 7.91 1.56
C ASP A 66 11.31 9.32 1.42
N LYS A 67 10.79 9.64 0.24
CA LYS A 67 10.23 10.95 -0.11
C LYS A 67 9.10 10.77 -1.10
N LEU A 68 8.09 11.60 -0.97
CA LEU A 68 7.04 11.67 -1.99
C LEU A 68 7.60 12.17 -3.33
N TYR A 69 7.10 11.60 -4.42
CA TYR A 69 7.38 11.99 -5.79
C TYR A 69 8.87 11.98 -6.14
N GLN A 70 9.57 10.92 -5.76
CA GLN A 70 10.96 10.72 -6.17
C GLN A 70 11.07 10.75 -7.70
N GLU A 71 12.21 11.18 -8.22
CA GLU A 71 12.37 11.48 -9.66
C GLU A 71 12.09 10.29 -10.58
N HIS A 72 12.42 9.09 -10.14
CA HIS A 72 12.18 7.86 -10.92
C HIS A 72 10.70 7.42 -10.92
N TRP A 73 9.85 8.02 -10.08
CA TRP A 73 8.40 7.80 -10.07
C TRP A 73 7.65 8.93 -10.80
N GLU A 74 7.88 9.08 -12.11
CA GLU A 74 7.37 10.22 -12.89
C GLU A 74 5.84 10.35 -12.87
N LYS A 75 5.14 9.19 -12.90
CA LYS A 75 3.68 9.10 -12.95
C LYS A 75 3.05 8.85 -11.59
N ALA A 76 3.74 9.18 -10.51
CA ALA A 76 3.23 8.95 -9.17
C ALA A 76 2.04 9.85 -8.84
N TYR A 77 1.13 9.32 -8.01
CA TYR A 77 0.02 10.02 -7.37
C TYR A 77 0.07 9.75 -5.87
N ALA A 78 -0.12 10.79 -5.08
CA ALA A 78 -0.09 10.65 -3.62
C ALA A 78 -1.37 11.17 -2.97
N TRP A 79 -1.78 10.49 -1.91
CA TRP A 79 -2.89 10.84 -1.05
C TRP A 79 -2.44 10.78 0.39
N GLY A 80 -3.00 11.62 1.26
CA GLY A 80 -2.57 11.60 2.65
C GLY A 80 -3.44 12.44 3.56
N ILE A 81 -3.03 12.46 4.82
CA ILE A 81 -3.59 13.29 5.88
C ILE A 81 -2.53 14.29 6.27
N VAL A 82 -2.93 15.54 6.35
CA VAL A 82 -2.08 16.67 6.72
C VAL A 82 -2.67 17.32 7.97
N GLU A 83 -1.86 17.58 8.94
CA GLU A 83 -2.22 18.33 10.14
C GLU A 83 -1.50 19.68 10.16
N GLU A 84 -2.14 20.69 10.72
CA GLU A 84 -1.48 21.97 10.97
C GLU A 84 -0.84 21.93 12.37
N ILE A 85 0.48 21.91 12.39
CA ILE A 85 1.28 21.89 13.63
C ILE A 85 2.13 23.17 13.65
N GLU A 86 1.94 24.00 14.65
CA GLU A 86 2.68 25.27 14.80
C GLU A 86 2.63 26.18 13.55
N GLY A 87 1.48 26.20 12.86
CA GLY A 87 1.27 27.00 11.65
C GLY A 87 1.91 26.42 10.38
N LYS A 88 2.38 25.16 10.42
CA LYS A 88 2.92 24.43 9.27
C LYS A 88 2.08 23.20 8.97
N GLN A 89 1.93 22.93 7.69
CA GLN A 89 1.32 21.69 7.24
C GLN A 89 2.33 20.56 7.37
N GLU A 90 1.99 19.56 8.19
CA GLU A 90 2.80 18.36 8.40
C GLU A 90 2.07 17.12 7.90
N LEU A 91 2.78 16.29 7.16
CA LEU A 91 2.29 15.01 6.70
C LEU A 91 2.22 14.04 7.89
N VAL A 92 1.03 13.45 8.12
CA VAL A 92 0.83 12.48 9.21
C VAL A 92 0.42 11.11 8.74
N ALA A 93 0.02 10.97 7.47
CA ALA A 93 -0.16 9.70 6.80
C ALA A 93 -0.15 9.90 5.29
N CYS A 94 0.36 8.94 4.52
CA CYS A 94 0.31 8.98 3.07
C CYS A 94 0.31 7.60 2.44
N ILE A 95 -0.18 7.57 1.20
CA ILE A 95 0.08 6.52 0.22
C ILE A 95 0.50 7.20 -1.07
N GLU A 96 1.53 6.66 -1.71
CA GLU A 96 1.91 7.03 -3.07
C GLU A 96 1.85 5.79 -3.95
N THR A 97 1.32 5.98 -5.15
CA THR A 97 1.20 4.94 -6.15
C THR A 97 1.80 5.40 -7.47
N CYS A 98 2.40 4.48 -8.21
CA CYS A 98 2.92 4.76 -9.55
C CYS A 98 2.50 3.66 -10.53
N PRO A 99 1.82 3.99 -11.64
CA PRO A 99 1.50 3.03 -12.68
C PRO A 99 2.74 2.48 -13.38
N GLU A 100 2.84 1.15 -13.47
CA GLU A 100 3.81 0.45 -14.31
C GLU A 100 3.14 -0.04 -15.60
N ASP A 101 3.16 0.78 -16.64
CA ASP A 101 2.41 0.50 -17.87
C ASP A 101 2.93 -0.71 -18.64
N TRP A 102 4.25 -0.94 -18.66
CA TRP A 102 4.86 -2.07 -19.35
C TRP A 102 4.40 -3.43 -18.83
N SER A 103 4.06 -3.51 -17.54
CA SER A 103 3.61 -4.73 -16.86
C SER A 103 2.14 -4.71 -16.50
N ASN A 104 1.45 -3.58 -16.74
CA ASN A 104 0.07 -3.31 -16.33
C ASN A 104 -0.16 -3.54 -14.83
N ARG A 105 0.77 -3.07 -14.00
CA ARG A 105 0.67 -3.12 -12.53
C ARG A 105 0.54 -1.71 -11.97
N LEU A 106 0.10 -1.62 -10.73
CA LEU A 106 0.18 -0.42 -9.92
C LEU A 106 1.19 -0.68 -8.78
N MET A 107 2.27 0.08 -8.74
CA MET A 107 3.21 0.04 -7.62
C MET A 107 2.71 0.95 -6.50
N VAL A 108 2.66 0.47 -5.27
CA VAL A 108 2.60 1.31 -4.08
C VAL A 108 4.05 1.61 -3.71
N THR A 109 4.47 2.83 -3.98
CA THR A 109 5.85 3.27 -3.76
C THR A 109 6.08 3.66 -2.31
N GLU A 110 5.06 4.26 -1.68
CA GLU A 110 5.10 4.70 -0.30
C GLU A 110 3.78 4.39 0.41
N LEU A 111 3.85 3.92 1.64
CA LEU A 111 2.72 3.81 2.56
C LEU A 111 3.20 4.06 3.98
N TRP A 112 2.80 5.17 4.53
CA TRP A 112 3.20 5.55 5.87
C TRP A 112 2.05 6.11 6.70
N VAL A 113 2.02 5.76 7.98
CA VAL A 113 1.08 6.30 8.98
C VAL A 113 1.84 6.58 10.25
N HIS A 114 1.76 7.84 10.69
CA HIS A 114 2.36 8.29 11.95
C HIS A 114 1.91 7.39 13.12
N GLU A 115 2.82 7.04 14.01
CA GLU A 115 2.57 6.05 15.08
C GLU A 115 1.34 6.35 15.94
N LYS A 116 1.05 7.64 16.24
CA LYS A 116 -0.14 8.09 16.98
C LYS A 116 -1.46 7.80 16.27
N LEU A 117 -1.41 7.59 14.95
CA LEU A 117 -2.57 7.35 14.09
C LEU A 117 -2.70 5.88 13.68
N ARG A 118 -1.74 5.04 14.00
CA ARG A 118 -1.79 3.60 13.70
C ARG A 118 -2.95 2.92 14.42
N ARG A 119 -3.41 1.80 13.86
CA ARG A 119 -4.54 0.97 14.36
C ARG A 119 -5.89 1.69 14.44
N LYS A 120 -6.02 2.85 13.80
CA LYS A 120 -7.29 3.58 13.65
C LYS A 120 -7.95 3.37 12.28
N GLY A 121 -7.47 2.40 11.47
CA GLY A 121 -8.01 2.08 10.14
C GLY A 121 -7.46 2.96 9.01
N ILE A 122 -6.63 3.96 9.29
CA ILE A 122 -6.10 4.90 8.29
C ILE A 122 -5.29 4.18 7.20
N GLY A 123 -4.40 3.25 7.58
CA GLY A 123 -3.66 2.45 6.60
C GLY A 123 -4.57 1.66 5.67
N HIS A 124 -5.67 1.09 6.19
CA HIS A 124 -6.68 0.42 5.39
C HIS A 124 -7.36 1.39 4.41
N ALA A 125 -7.79 2.56 4.89
CA ALA A 125 -8.42 3.56 4.03
C ALA A 125 -7.50 4.05 2.91
N LEU A 126 -6.22 4.25 3.19
CA LEU A 126 -5.21 4.58 2.19
C LEU A 126 -5.02 3.45 1.17
N MET A 127 -4.94 2.19 1.64
CA MET A 127 -4.81 1.03 0.75
C MET A 127 -6.04 0.84 -0.15
N GLU A 128 -7.24 1.16 0.35
CA GLU A 128 -8.45 1.13 -0.46
C GLU A 128 -8.41 2.14 -1.62
N ILE A 129 -7.75 3.29 -1.46
CA ILE A 129 -7.52 4.23 -2.57
C ILE A 129 -6.67 3.57 -3.67
N ALA A 130 -5.58 2.89 -3.32
CA ALA A 130 -4.78 2.16 -4.30
C ALA A 130 -5.56 1.03 -4.99
N LYS A 131 -6.40 0.30 -4.25
CA LYS A 131 -7.25 -0.75 -4.81
C LYS A 131 -8.31 -0.18 -5.76
N GLN A 132 -8.91 0.95 -5.41
CA GLN A 132 -9.87 1.65 -6.28
C GLN A 132 -9.17 2.16 -7.55
N GLN A 133 -8.00 2.78 -7.43
CA GLN A 133 -7.21 3.21 -8.58
C GLN A 133 -6.88 2.04 -9.51
N ALA A 134 -6.38 0.92 -8.96
CA ALA A 134 -6.06 -0.26 -9.75
C ALA A 134 -7.28 -0.82 -10.51
N ASN A 135 -8.46 -0.81 -9.89
CA ASN A 135 -9.70 -1.23 -10.53
C ASN A 135 -10.13 -0.26 -11.65
N LEU A 136 -10.07 1.05 -11.41
CA LEU A 136 -10.43 2.08 -12.40
C LEU A 136 -9.50 2.06 -13.61
N GLU A 137 -8.21 1.87 -13.38
CA GLU A 137 -7.19 1.78 -14.43
C GLU A 137 -7.05 0.38 -15.04
N HIS A 138 -7.88 -0.59 -14.62
CA HIS A 138 -7.83 -1.99 -15.05
C HIS A 138 -6.45 -2.64 -14.88
N ARG A 139 -5.75 -2.31 -13.78
CA ARG A 139 -4.46 -2.90 -13.46
C ARG A 139 -4.63 -4.38 -13.06
N ARG A 140 -3.73 -5.23 -13.57
CA ARG A 140 -3.80 -6.68 -13.28
C ARG A 140 -3.36 -7.05 -11.87
N ALA A 141 -2.54 -6.19 -11.23
CA ALA A 141 -2.04 -6.37 -9.87
C ALA A 141 -1.65 -5.03 -9.25
N ILE A 142 -1.71 -4.96 -7.92
CA ILE A 142 -1.01 -3.96 -7.12
C ILE A 142 0.21 -4.66 -6.53
N ILE A 143 1.37 -4.04 -6.59
CA ILE A 143 2.59 -4.56 -6.01
C ILE A 143 3.20 -3.54 -5.04
N LEU A 144 3.93 -4.04 -4.08
CA LEU A 144 4.72 -3.25 -3.15
C LEU A 144 5.89 -4.07 -2.65
N GLU A 145 6.87 -3.39 -2.09
CA GLU A 145 8.00 -4.02 -1.43
C GLU A 145 8.07 -3.68 0.06
N THR A 146 8.69 -4.55 0.83
CA THR A 146 8.96 -4.34 2.25
C THR A 146 10.13 -5.18 2.71
N GLN A 147 10.80 -4.77 3.78
CA GLN A 147 11.90 -5.53 4.37
C GLN A 147 11.38 -6.74 5.16
N SER A 148 12.11 -7.85 5.12
CA SER A 148 11.76 -9.09 5.83
C SER A 148 11.67 -8.92 7.36
N CYS A 149 12.32 -7.90 7.92
CA CYS A 149 12.23 -7.53 9.33
C CYS A 149 11.02 -6.61 9.63
N ASN A 150 10.36 -6.01 8.65
CA ASN A 150 9.17 -5.19 8.90
C ASN A 150 7.90 -6.06 9.04
N VAL A 151 7.90 -6.90 10.07
CA VAL A 151 6.81 -7.87 10.32
C VAL A 151 5.46 -7.22 10.52
N LEU A 152 5.43 -5.98 11.03
CA LEU A 152 4.18 -5.23 11.20
C LEU A 152 3.57 -4.86 9.85
N ALA A 153 4.39 -4.36 8.92
CA ALA A 153 3.96 -4.04 7.56
C ALA A 153 3.53 -5.31 6.81
N ILE A 154 4.34 -6.39 6.85
CA ILE A 154 3.99 -7.67 6.23
C ILE A 154 2.64 -8.18 6.75
N SER A 155 2.42 -8.14 8.09
CA SER A 155 1.17 -8.58 8.70
C SER A 155 -0.02 -7.72 8.27
N PHE A 156 0.19 -6.43 8.06
CA PHE A 156 -0.82 -5.51 7.53
C PHE A 156 -1.15 -5.86 6.07
N TYR A 157 -0.15 -6.01 5.20
CA TYR A 157 -0.37 -6.32 3.79
C TYR A 157 -1.08 -7.67 3.59
N LEU A 158 -0.72 -8.70 4.37
CA LEU A 158 -1.43 -9.99 4.34
C LEU A 158 -2.91 -9.84 4.72
N LYS A 159 -3.25 -8.99 5.70
CA LYS A 159 -4.64 -8.68 6.06
C LYS A 159 -5.37 -7.91 4.98
N GLU A 160 -4.65 -7.05 4.24
CA GLU A 160 -5.20 -6.33 3.07
C GLU A 160 -5.39 -7.24 1.84
N GLY A 161 -5.03 -8.53 1.93
CA GLY A 161 -5.20 -9.51 0.88
C GLY A 161 -4.02 -9.60 -0.11
N PHE A 162 -2.88 -9.02 0.25
CA PHE A 162 -1.64 -9.24 -0.49
C PHE A 162 -1.06 -10.62 -0.15
N GLU A 163 -0.32 -11.17 -1.09
CA GLU A 163 0.44 -12.40 -0.93
C GLU A 163 1.90 -12.18 -1.35
N LEU A 164 2.80 -13.02 -0.85
CA LEU A 164 4.19 -12.99 -1.26
C LEU A 164 4.32 -13.45 -2.72
N ILE A 165 4.95 -12.62 -3.56
CA ILE A 165 5.17 -12.93 -4.98
C ILE A 165 6.65 -13.07 -5.35
N GLY A 166 7.55 -12.62 -4.50
CA GLY A 166 8.99 -12.70 -4.73
C GLY A 166 9.82 -12.15 -3.57
N PHE A 167 11.12 -12.21 -3.74
CA PHE A 167 12.07 -11.58 -2.83
C PHE A 167 13.38 -11.28 -3.57
N ASP A 168 14.14 -10.32 -3.05
CA ASP A 168 15.49 -9.99 -3.50
C ASP A 168 16.42 -9.94 -2.28
N SER A 169 17.45 -10.78 -2.27
CA SER A 169 18.38 -10.92 -1.15
C SER A 169 19.63 -10.04 -1.23
N CYS A 170 19.66 -9.13 -2.20
CA CYS A 170 20.76 -8.17 -2.40
C CYS A 170 20.27 -6.79 -2.92
N CYS A 171 19.04 -6.43 -2.60
CA CYS A 171 18.44 -5.20 -3.07
C CYS A 171 19.06 -3.95 -2.43
N TYR A 172 19.26 -3.99 -1.12
CA TYR A 172 19.82 -2.87 -0.36
C TYR A 172 21.31 -2.97 -0.16
N SER A 173 21.81 -4.19 -0.04
CA SER A 173 23.24 -4.48 0.14
C SER A 173 23.55 -5.95 -0.16
N ASN A 174 24.84 -6.29 -0.31
CA ASN A 174 25.27 -7.69 -0.43
C ASN A 174 25.11 -8.49 0.88
N ARG A 175 24.57 -7.90 1.93
CA ARG A 175 24.43 -8.48 3.26
C ARG A 175 22.99 -8.47 3.77
N ASP A 176 22.01 -8.35 2.91
CA ASP A 176 20.60 -8.24 3.29
C ASP A 176 20.10 -9.43 4.12
N ILE A 177 20.57 -10.65 3.81
CA ILE A 177 20.27 -11.84 4.61
C ILE A 177 20.84 -11.71 6.03
N ASP A 178 22.11 -11.31 6.17
CA ASP A 178 22.77 -11.15 7.47
C ASP A 178 22.08 -10.04 8.30
N ARG A 179 21.70 -8.95 7.64
CA ARG A 179 21.05 -7.80 8.24
C ARG A 179 19.57 -8.01 8.52
N LYS A 180 18.98 -9.11 8.02
CA LYS A 180 17.54 -9.41 8.11
C LYS A 180 16.67 -8.39 7.34
N GLU A 181 17.21 -7.80 6.31
CA GLU A 181 16.59 -6.75 5.49
C GLU A 181 16.31 -7.24 4.06
N VAL A 182 16.11 -8.53 3.85
CA VAL A 182 15.76 -9.06 2.52
C VAL A 182 14.48 -8.36 2.03
N ARG A 183 14.51 -7.82 0.81
CA ARG A 183 13.33 -7.25 0.18
C ARG A 183 12.32 -8.35 -0.12
N LEU A 184 11.10 -8.20 0.35
CA LEU A 184 9.97 -9.04 0.01
C LEU A 184 9.04 -8.28 -0.92
N ASP A 185 8.71 -8.88 -2.05
CA ASP A 185 7.73 -8.34 -2.99
C ASP A 185 6.35 -8.94 -2.67
N MET A 186 5.37 -8.07 -2.44
CA MET A 186 3.99 -8.45 -2.12
C MET A 186 3.06 -8.03 -3.26
N GLY A 187 2.10 -8.88 -3.58
CA GLY A 187 1.15 -8.63 -4.66
C GLY A 187 -0.30 -8.80 -4.24
N TYR A 188 -1.14 -7.86 -4.65
CA TYR A 188 -2.59 -7.97 -4.57
C TYR A 188 -3.16 -8.10 -5.98
N PHE A 189 -4.02 -9.08 -6.22
CA PHE A 189 -4.62 -9.35 -7.51
C PHE A 189 -6.10 -8.98 -7.47
N PRO A 190 -6.49 -7.82 -8.06
CA PRO A 190 -7.89 -7.48 -8.16
C PRO A 190 -8.65 -8.65 -8.78
N ARG A 191 -9.60 -9.21 -8.05
CA ARG A 191 -10.43 -10.25 -8.60
C ARG A 191 -11.15 -9.64 -9.79
N LYS A 192 -10.88 -10.14 -10.99
CA LYS A 192 -11.81 -9.94 -12.09
C LYS A 192 -13.11 -10.54 -11.59
N ASN A 193 -14.07 -9.70 -11.20
CA ASN A 193 -15.44 -10.14 -11.12
C ASN A 193 -15.77 -10.66 -12.52
N LYS A 194 -15.60 -11.95 -12.75
CA LYS A 194 -16.35 -12.63 -13.77
C LYS A 194 -17.79 -12.49 -13.29
N LEU A 195 -18.41 -11.37 -13.65
CA LEU A 195 -19.85 -11.37 -13.77
C LEU A 195 -20.11 -12.51 -14.74
N ASP A 196 -20.53 -13.63 -14.19
CA ASP A 196 -21.04 -14.75 -14.97
C ASP A 196 -22.28 -14.20 -15.63
N LYS A 197 -22.12 -13.73 -16.88
CA LYS A 197 -23.20 -13.04 -17.62
C LYS A 197 -24.44 -13.92 -17.73
N ASP A 198 -24.23 -15.23 -17.59
CA ASP A 198 -25.30 -16.22 -17.66
C ASP A 198 -26.10 -16.29 -16.33
N ASN A 199 -25.61 -15.73 -15.24
CA ASN A 199 -26.25 -15.68 -13.93
C ASN A 199 -26.69 -14.29 -13.48
N ILE A 200 -26.68 -13.29 -14.37
CA ILE A 200 -27.22 -11.96 -14.06
C ILE A 200 -28.73 -12.01 -14.17
N ILE A 201 -29.42 -11.87 -13.06
CA ILE A 201 -30.87 -11.69 -13.03
C ILE A 201 -31.14 -10.18 -12.95
N ILE A 202 -31.75 -9.64 -14.02
CA ILE A 202 -32.24 -8.26 -14.02
C ILE A 202 -33.73 -8.33 -13.68
N ARG A 203 -34.10 -7.75 -12.56
CA ARG A 203 -35.48 -7.67 -12.09
C ARG A 203 -35.71 -6.33 -11.36
N GLU A 204 -36.96 -5.98 -11.17
CA GLU A 204 -37.31 -4.85 -10.28
C GLU A 204 -36.94 -5.20 -8.84
N GLU A 205 -36.50 -4.19 -8.08
CA GLU A 205 -36.22 -4.30 -6.66
C GLU A 205 -37.50 -4.51 -5.85
N THR A 206 -37.39 -5.23 -4.75
CA THR A 206 -38.47 -5.36 -3.76
C THR A 206 -38.38 -4.26 -2.70
N GLN A 207 -39.47 -3.97 -1.98
CA GLN A 207 -39.46 -2.99 -0.91
C GLN A 207 -38.42 -3.27 0.18
N GLU A 208 -38.14 -4.55 0.44
CA GLU A 208 -37.15 -4.97 1.43
C GLU A 208 -35.72 -4.69 0.97
N GLU A 209 -35.49 -4.49 -0.32
CA GLU A 209 -34.19 -4.24 -0.92
C GLU A 209 -33.88 -2.75 -1.11
N TYR A 210 -34.84 -1.84 -0.93
CA TYR A 210 -34.67 -0.41 -1.20
C TYR A 210 -33.46 0.19 -0.48
N HIS A 211 -33.22 -0.16 0.77
CA HIS A 211 -32.06 0.34 1.52
C HIS A 211 -30.74 -0.17 0.96
N ILE A 212 -30.69 -1.40 0.42
CA ILE A 212 -29.51 -1.99 -0.21
C ILE A 212 -29.23 -1.29 -1.54
N VAL A 213 -30.29 -1.08 -2.34
CA VAL A 213 -30.19 -0.38 -3.63
C VAL A 213 -29.77 1.07 -3.42
N GLU A 214 -30.32 1.74 -2.40
CA GLU A 214 -29.90 3.09 -2.02
C GLU A 214 -28.41 3.12 -1.62
N GLU A 215 -27.94 2.19 -0.80
CA GLU A 215 -26.53 2.10 -0.39
C GLU A 215 -25.61 1.85 -1.58
N VAL A 216 -25.98 0.94 -2.48
CA VAL A 216 -25.23 0.66 -3.72
C VAL A 216 -25.21 1.89 -4.64
N ALA A 217 -26.34 2.58 -4.79
CA ALA A 217 -26.43 3.81 -5.56
C ALA A 217 -25.58 4.93 -4.97
N LEU A 218 -25.62 5.12 -3.65
CA LEU A 218 -24.78 6.08 -2.95
C LEU A 218 -23.29 5.76 -3.14
N ARG A 219 -22.88 4.53 -3.00
CA ARG A 219 -21.49 4.10 -3.25
C ARG A 219 -21.08 4.32 -4.71
N ALA A 220 -21.93 3.99 -5.66
CA ALA A 220 -21.68 4.21 -7.08
C ALA A 220 -21.63 5.72 -7.42
N PHE A 221 -22.48 6.54 -6.80
CA PHE A 221 -22.50 7.99 -6.96
C PHE A 221 -21.28 8.65 -6.33
N TRP A 222 -20.89 8.19 -5.14
CA TRP A 222 -19.69 8.65 -4.46
C TRP A 222 -18.42 8.38 -5.28
N ASN A 223 -18.32 7.20 -5.87
CA ASN A 223 -17.25 6.86 -6.80
C ASN A 223 -17.26 7.74 -8.06
N LYS A 224 -18.45 8.13 -8.54
CA LYS A 224 -18.60 9.01 -9.71
C LYS A 224 -18.24 10.47 -9.38
N TYR A 225 -18.50 10.90 -8.15
CA TYR A 225 -18.05 12.22 -7.67
C TYR A 225 -16.53 12.28 -7.47
N LEU A 226 -15.90 11.22 -7.00
CA LEU A 226 -14.44 11.09 -6.98
C LEU A 226 -13.87 11.15 -8.41
N GLN A 227 -14.49 10.49 -9.39
CA GLN A 227 -14.11 10.62 -10.81
C GLN A 227 -14.22 12.06 -11.31
N LEU A 228 -15.28 12.80 -10.94
CA LEU A 228 -15.43 14.21 -11.34
C LEU A 228 -14.41 15.14 -10.66
N VAL A 229 -13.98 14.82 -9.47
CA VAL A 229 -12.87 15.52 -8.79
C VAL A 229 -11.54 15.19 -9.47
N PHE A 230 -11.31 13.92 -9.85
CA PHE A 230 -10.12 13.51 -10.62
C PHE A 230 -10.02 14.21 -11.99
N TRP A 231 -11.14 14.40 -12.70
CA TRP A 231 -11.15 15.08 -14.01
C TRP A 231 -11.07 16.60 -13.94
N LYS A 232 -11.25 17.20 -12.79
CA LYS A 232 -11.20 18.66 -12.63
C LYS A 232 -9.81 19.19 -12.30
N TYR A 233 -8.86 18.29 -12.02
CA TYR A 233 -7.47 18.59 -11.65
C TYR A 233 -6.44 17.90 -12.57
N LEU A 234 -6.86 17.31 -13.70
CA LEU A 234 -6.06 16.94 -14.86
C LEU A 234 -6.22 18.03 -15.93
#